data_473c971b94aead1af40eb5f4f55af37a
#
_entry.id   473c971b94aead1af40eb5f4f55af37a
#
_cell.length_a   1.000
_cell.length_b   1.000
_cell.length_c   1.000
_cell.angle_alpha   90.00
_cell.angle_beta   90.00
_cell.angle_gamma   90.00
#
_symmetry.space_group_name_H-M   'P 1'
#
loop_
_entity.id
_entity.type
_entity.pdbx_description
1 polymer ?
#
loop_
_entity_poly.entity_id
_entity_poly.type
_entity_poly.pdbx_seq_one_letter_code
_entity_poly.pdbx_strand_id
1 'polypeptide(L)'
;MTAVAVAQTNTAVATEAMVGIFSAGRTMAAEPLYISQLVAYAIDAIGIQTLQFALNATTFAEPQLMAFQRAVAKSDDLESAARGLIGERAYFISSLSDPGRYAAAARAMPPTGIEEILSETIVLPITRVTGFWQRDMRFGIDALTTNITFARLPDPKRFHSATNATALAIRAKRRYYTMTGLMLPALEKYALRDANHRAQVRTALVGIAIERFRLAHDRRLPDDLSSLIPAWLDKVPMDPYDGLPLRYKRTSSDGYVVYSIGPDAKDDGGIEPPNGPKPKTLWDVTFVVERSAQKLLEAND
;
A
#
# COMPACT_ATOMS: atom_id res chain seq x y z
N MET A 1 -24.72 6.10 -10.54
CA MET A 1 -24.69 7.30 -9.69
C MET A 1 -23.27 7.39 -9.13
N THR A 2 -22.52 8.44 -9.39
CA THR A 2 -21.15 8.58 -8.88
C THR A 2 -21.16 8.79 -7.36
N ALA A 3 -20.09 8.39 -6.65
CA ALA A 3 -19.97 8.59 -5.20
C ALA A 3 -20.14 10.06 -4.78
N VAL A 4 -19.75 10.99 -5.66
CA VAL A 4 -19.90 12.45 -5.50
C VAL A 4 -21.37 12.86 -5.48
N ALA A 5 -22.19 12.38 -6.44
CA ALA A 5 -23.61 12.70 -6.49
C ALA A 5 -24.37 12.19 -5.24
N VAL A 6 -23.99 11.00 -4.74
CA VAL A 6 -24.55 10.47 -3.49
C VAL A 6 -24.11 11.31 -2.29
N ALA A 7 -22.86 11.76 -2.22
CA ALA A 7 -22.37 12.59 -1.14
C ALA A 7 -23.06 13.97 -1.10
N GLN A 8 -23.34 14.56 -2.24
CA GLN A 8 -24.04 15.84 -2.34
C GLN A 8 -25.51 15.76 -1.94
N THR A 9 -26.19 14.64 -2.19
CA THR A 9 -27.62 14.46 -1.92
C THR A 9 -27.91 13.84 -0.57
N ASN A 10 -27.07 12.91 -0.10
CA ASN A 10 -27.23 12.21 1.17
C ASN A 10 -25.89 11.80 1.80
N THR A 11 -25.37 12.69 2.65
CA THR A 11 -24.08 12.45 3.32
C THR A 11 -24.09 11.26 4.27
N ALA A 12 -25.25 10.86 4.80
CA ALA A 12 -25.35 9.68 5.68
C ALA A 12 -25.11 8.38 4.89
N VAL A 13 -25.80 8.21 3.75
CA VAL A 13 -25.61 7.05 2.85
C VAL A 13 -24.20 7.02 2.30
N ALA A 14 -23.66 8.18 1.91
CA ALA A 14 -22.28 8.27 1.44
C ALA A 14 -21.28 7.84 2.52
N THR A 15 -21.52 8.23 3.77
CA THR A 15 -20.66 7.84 4.91
C THR A 15 -20.68 6.33 5.11
N GLU A 16 -21.86 5.71 5.13
CA GLU A 16 -22.00 4.27 5.31
C GLU A 16 -21.30 3.50 4.18
N ALA A 17 -21.50 3.92 2.93
CA ALA A 17 -20.86 3.31 1.76
C ALA A 17 -19.32 3.40 1.84
N MET A 18 -18.76 4.57 2.17
CA MET A 18 -17.31 4.74 2.29
C MET A 18 -16.71 3.95 3.45
N VAL A 19 -17.37 3.91 4.61
CA VAL A 19 -16.95 3.05 5.74
C VAL A 19 -17.03 1.57 5.34
N GLY A 20 -18.01 1.19 4.52
CA GLY A 20 -18.14 -0.16 3.94
C GLY A 20 -16.95 -0.56 3.08
N ILE A 21 -16.40 0.37 2.25
CA ILE A 21 -15.20 0.11 1.43
C ILE A 21 -14.02 -0.27 2.34
N PHE A 22 -13.72 0.52 3.37
CA PHE A 22 -12.63 0.20 4.31
C PHE A 22 -12.89 -1.09 5.09
N SER A 23 -14.16 -1.44 5.36
CA SER A 23 -14.49 -2.73 5.98
C SER A 23 -14.20 -3.90 5.07
N ALA A 24 -14.48 -3.79 3.78
CA ALA A 24 -14.14 -4.81 2.77
C ALA A 24 -12.62 -4.99 2.66
N GLY A 25 -11.85 -3.89 2.63
CA GLY A 25 -10.39 -3.93 2.67
C GLY A 25 -9.86 -4.71 3.88
N ARG A 26 -10.39 -4.45 5.07
CA ARG A 26 -9.99 -5.18 6.30
C ARG A 26 -10.31 -6.68 6.24
N THR A 27 -11.42 -7.07 5.62
CA THR A 27 -11.75 -8.48 5.44
C THR A 27 -10.68 -9.19 4.61
N MET A 28 -10.24 -8.56 3.51
CA MET A 28 -9.13 -9.06 2.70
C MET A 28 -7.80 -9.08 3.47
N ALA A 29 -7.51 -8.03 4.23
CA ALA A 29 -6.29 -7.93 5.04
C ALA A 29 -6.21 -8.96 6.17
N ALA A 30 -7.31 -9.57 6.58
CA ALA A 30 -7.32 -10.64 7.58
C ALA A 30 -6.71 -11.95 7.05
N GLU A 31 -6.73 -12.18 5.74
CA GLU A 31 -6.16 -13.37 5.13
C GLU A 31 -4.64 -13.33 5.13
N PRO A 32 -3.96 -14.41 5.53
CA PRO A 32 -2.50 -14.46 5.56
C PRO A 32 -1.91 -14.79 4.18
N LEU A 33 -2.34 -14.07 3.15
CA LEU A 33 -1.85 -14.23 1.77
C LEU A 33 -1.34 -12.90 1.23
N TYR A 34 -0.21 -12.95 0.55
CA TYR A 34 0.40 -11.82 -0.12
C TYR A 34 -0.59 -11.10 -1.06
N ILE A 35 -1.30 -11.86 -1.90
CA ILE A 35 -2.26 -11.30 -2.84
C ILE A 35 -3.44 -10.61 -2.14
N SER A 36 -3.93 -11.18 -1.05
CA SER A 36 -5.05 -10.61 -0.29
C SER A 36 -4.67 -9.27 0.36
N GLN A 37 -3.41 -9.13 0.81
CA GLN A 37 -2.90 -7.83 1.29
C GLN A 37 -2.86 -6.79 0.15
N LEU A 38 -2.41 -7.17 -1.05
CA LEU A 38 -2.40 -6.25 -2.21
C LEU A 38 -3.81 -5.83 -2.62
N VAL A 39 -4.77 -6.75 -2.57
CA VAL A 39 -6.20 -6.44 -2.82
C VAL A 39 -6.72 -5.47 -1.75
N ALA A 40 -6.41 -5.70 -0.49
CA ALA A 40 -6.78 -4.79 0.60
C ALA A 40 -6.22 -3.37 0.38
N TYR A 41 -4.95 -3.24 0.01
CA TYR A 41 -4.32 -1.95 -0.30
C TYR A 41 -5.00 -1.25 -1.49
N ALA A 42 -5.41 -2.01 -2.51
CA ALA A 42 -6.13 -1.43 -3.65
C ALA A 42 -7.54 -0.94 -3.25
N ILE A 43 -8.26 -1.69 -2.41
CA ILE A 43 -9.57 -1.30 -1.89
C ILE A 43 -9.44 -0.03 -1.04
N ASP A 44 -8.45 0.04 -0.14
CA ASP A 44 -8.21 1.22 0.70
C ASP A 44 -7.84 2.44 -0.15
N ALA A 45 -7.03 2.26 -1.20
CA ALA A 45 -6.69 3.35 -2.12
C ALA A 45 -7.93 3.92 -2.83
N ILE A 46 -8.86 3.06 -3.28
CA ILE A 46 -10.15 3.47 -3.84
C ILE A 46 -10.98 4.23 -2.78
N GLY A 47 -11.00 3.71 -1.55
CA GLY A 47 -11.70 4.36 -0.42
C GLY A 47 -11.15 5.76 -0.13
N ILE A 48 -9.83 5.91 -0.10
CA ILE A 48 -9.15 7.19 0.15
C ILE A 48 -9.41 8.19 -0.99
N GLN A 49 -9.32 7.76 -2.25
CA GLN A 49 -9.67 8.62 -3.38
C GLN A 49 -11.13 9.06 -3.33
N THR A 50 -12.06 8.13 -3.06
CA THR A 50 -13.48 8.45 -2.91
C THR A 50 -13.71 9.45 -1.79
N LEU A 51 -13.04 9.29 -0.65
CA LEU A 51 -13.10 10.22 0.47
C LEU A 51 -12.56 11.60 0.09
N GLN A 52 -11.42 11.67 -0.58
CA GLN A 52 -10.85 12.92 -1.06
C GLN A 52 -11.83 13.65 -2.00
N PHE A 53 -12.43 12.95 -2.96
CA PHE A 53 -13.48 13.52 -3.82
C PHE A 53 -14.68 14.02 -3.03
N ALA A 54 -15.16 13.24 -2.06
CA ALA A 54 -16.32 13.62 -1.26
C ALA A 54 -16.05 14.87 -0.40
N LEU A 55 -14.85 14.97 0.21
CA LEU A 55 -14.45 16.15 0.99
C LEU A 55 -14.28 17.41 0.13
N ASN A 56 -13.92 17.26 -1.13
CA ASN A 56 -13.89 18.37 -2.10
C ASN A 56 -15.30 18.80 -2.53
N ALA A 57 -16.25 17.85 -2.63
CA ALA A 57 -17.59 18.08 -3.15
C ALA A 57 -18.58 18.59 -2.10
N THR A 58 -18.42 18.21 -0.81
CA THR A 58 -19.38 18.52 0.25
C THR A 58 -18.73 18.62 1.62
N THR A 59 -19.49 19.14 2.58
CA THR A 59 -19.09 19.22 3.99
C THR A 59 -19.79 18.11 4.78
N PHE A 60 -19.02 17.39 5.59
CA PHE A 60 -19.53 16.35 6.48
C PHE A 60 -19.62 16.87 7.91
N ALA A 61 -20.60 16.36 8.67
CA ALA A 61 -20.73 16.66 10.09
C ALA A 61 -19.65 15.91 10.91
N GLU A 62 -19.35 16.40 12.10
CA GLU A 62 -18.34 15.80 13.00
C GLU A 62 -18.50 14.29 13.22
N PRO A 63 -19.70 13.72 13.47
CA PRO A 63 -19.86 12.27 13.64
C PRO A 63 -19.45 11.48 12.40
N GLN A 64 -19.67 12.03 11.19
CA GLN A 64 -19.31 11.40 9.92
C GLN A 64 -17.78 11.42 9.70
N LEU A 65 -17.14 12.55 9.95
CA LEU A 65 -15.67 12.66 9.90
C LEU A 65 -15.01 11.75 10.93
N MET A 66 -15.55 11.61 12.13
CA MET A 66 -15.08 10.65 13.12
C MET A 66 -15.24 9.20 12.64
N ALA A 67 -16.33 8.88 11.93
CA ALA A 67 -16.54 7.56 11.36
C ALA A 67 -15.48 7.23 10.28
N PHE A 68 -15.19 8.20 9.40
CA PHE A 68 -14.10 8.07 8.42
C PHE A 68 -12.74 7.89 9.09
N GLN A 69 -12.42 8.73 10.08
CA GLN A 69 -11.14 8.64 10.78
C GLN A 69 -10.95 7.28 11.45
N ARG A 70 -11.97 6.74 12.11
CA ARG A 70 -11.93 5.40 12.71
C ARG A 70 -11.80 4.30 11.65
N ALA A 71 -12.46 4.44 10.51
CA ALA A 71 -12.40 3.45 9.44
C ALA A 71 -11.01 3.41 8.80
N VAL A 72 -10.46 4.58 8.45
CA VAL A 72 -9.13 4.74 7.85
C VAL A 72 -8.02 4.36 8.81
N ALA A 73 -8.12 4.72 10.10
CA ALA A 73 -7.11 4.37 11.11
C ALA A 73 -6.89 2.87 11.25
N LYS A 74 -7.94 2.07 11.05
CA LYS A 74 -7.85 0.59 11.09
C LYS A 74 -7.09 -0.01 9.90
N SER A 75 -6.89 0.77 8.83
CA SER A 75 -6.09 0.34 7.67
C SER A 75 -4.58 0.57 7.87
N ASP A 76 -4.14 1.36 8.86
CA ASP A 76 -2.70 1.46 9.23
C ASP A 76 -2.28 0.27 10.13
N ASP A 77 -2.56 -0.96 9.67
CA ASP A 77 -2.18 -2.18 10.39
C ASP A 77 -0.70 -2.51 10.16
N LEU A 78 0.09 -2.38 11.23
CA LEU A 78 1.54 -2.62 11.21
C LEU A 78 1.91 -4.08 10.94
N GLU A 79 1.01 -5.02 11.21
CA GLU A 79 1.26 -6.45 11.04
C GLU A 79 0.78 -6.98 9.67
N SER A 80 0.03 -6.21 8.89
CA SER A 80 -0.55 -6.67 7.63
C SER A 80 0.49 -7.22 6.66
N ALA A 81 1.59 -6.49 6.44
CA ALA A 81 2.66 -6.92 5.56
C ALA A 81 3.37 -8.20 6.07
N ALA A 82 3.66 -8.26 7.37
CA ALA A 82 4.28 -9.44 7.96
C ALA A 82 3.35 -10.67 7.87
N ARG A 83 2.04 -10.48 8.08
CA ARG A 83 1.02 -11.52 7.94
C ARG A 83 1.01 -12.12 6.55
N GLY A 84 0.98 -11.29 5.50
CA GLY A 84 1.04 -11.73 4.11
C GLY A 84 2.32 -12.52 3.80
N LEU A 85 3.48 -12.03 4.27
CA LEU A 85 4.77 -12.71 4.07
C LEU A 85 4.88 -14.03 4.83
N ILE A 86 4.26 -14.15 6.02
CA ILE A 86 4.21 -15.41 6.77
C ILE A 86 3.42 -16.47 6.00
N GLY A 87 2.26 -16.09 5.45
CA GLY A 87 1.47 -16.99 4.62
C GLY A 87 2.18 -17.38 3.32
N GLU A 88 2.86 -16.43 2.67
CA GLU A 88 3.68 -16.69 1.49
C GLU A 88 4.81 -17.67 1.78
N ARG A 89 5.46 -17.52 2.94
CA ARG A 89 6.50 -18.49 3.38
C ARG A 89 5.91 -19.88 3.61
N ALA A 90 4.74 -19.97 4.22
CA ALA A 90 4.07 -21.27 4.44
C ALA A 90 3.69 -21.91 3.09
N TYR A 91 3.15 -21.12 2.16
CA TYR A 91 2.84 -21.56 0.81
C TYR A 91 4.10 -22.03 0.04
N PHE A 92 5.18 -21.24 0.10
CA PHE A 92 6.46 -21.59 -0.51
C PHE A 92 7.00 -22.93 0.02
N ILE A 93 7.00 -23.13 1.35
CA ILE A 93 7.41 -24.40 1.97
C ILE A 93 6.50 -25.54 1.48
N SER A 94 5.20 -25.36 1.55
CA SER A 94 4.23 -26.40 1.16
C SER A 94 4.37 -26.80 -0.32
N SER A 95 4.55 -25.81 -1.21
CA SER A 95 4.63 -26.04 -2.64
C SER A 95 5.94 -26.71 -3.07
N LEU A 96 7.05 -26.44 -2.36
CA LEU A 96 8.38 -26.90 -2.76
C LEU A 96 8.89 -28.10 -1.92
N SER A 97 8.25 -28.41 -0.80
CA SER A 97 8.63 -29.57 0.03
C SER A 97 8.35 -30.90 -0.67
N ASP A 98 7.36 -30.95 -1.57
CA ASP A 98 7.07 -32.08 -2.42
C ASP A 98 7.35 -31.73 -3.90
N PRO A 99 8.57 -32.05 -4.39
CA PRO A 99 8.91 -31.79 -5.79
C PRO A 99 8.06 -32.57 -6.79
N GLY A 100 7.39 -33.65 -6.35
CA GLY A 100 6.45 -34.41 -7.19
C GLY A 100 5.17 -33.61 -7.47
N ARG A 101 4.66 -32.93 -6.45
CA ARG A 101 3.51 -32.02 -6.60
C ARG A 101 3.81 -30.84 -7.52
N TYR A 102 5.01 -30.25 -7.38
CA TYR A 102 5.44 -29.18 -8.26
C TYR A 102 5.50 -29.64 -9.71
N ALA A 103 6.11 -30.79 -10.00
CA ALA A 103 6.18 -31.36 -11.34
C ALA A 103 4.79 -31.73 -11.89
N ALA A 104 3.87 -32.20 -11.04
CA ALA A 104 2.49 -32.49 -11.44
C ALA A 104 1.71 -31.22 -11.79
N ALA A 105 1.88 -30.14 -11.00
CA ALA A 105 1.25 -28.86 -11.28
C ALA A 105 1.80 -28.21 -12.57
N ALA A 106 3.10 -28.27 -12.78
CA ALA A 106 3.73 -27.80 -14.02
C ALA A 106 3.21 -28.56 -15.25
N ARG A 107 3.11 -29.88 -15.17
CA ARG A 107 2.55 -30.73 -16.27
C ARG A 107 1.08 -30.50 -16.55
N ALA A 108 0.30 -29.94 -15.61
CA ALA A 108 -1.10 -29.61 -15.83
C ALA A 108 -1.28 -28.35 -16.70
N MET A 109 -0.23 -27.56 -16.90
CA MET A 109 -0.18 -26.45 -17.84
C MET A 109 0.42 -26.93 -19.17
N PRO A 110 -0.15 -26.56 -20.33
CA PRO A 110 0.45 -26.90 -21.61
C PRO A 110 1.84 -26.27 -21.71
N PRO A 111 2.88 -27.01 -22.12
CA PRO A 111 4.23 -26.49 -22.26
C PRO A 111 4.26 -25.37 -23.29
N THR A 112 4.86 -24.23 -22.92
CA THR A 112 4.94 -23.04 -23.78
C THR A 112 6.15 -23.10 -24.75
N GLY A 113 7.05 -24.08 -24.57
CA GLY A 113 8.22 -24.27 -25.45
C GLY A 113 9.13 -25.43 -25.06
N ILE A 114 10.12 -25.71 -25.93
CA ILE A 114 11.13 -26.76 -25.74
C ILE A 114 11.94 -26.54 -24.45
N GLU A 115 12.17 -25.27 -24.03
CA GLU A 115 12.90 -24.92 -22.82
C GLU A 115 12.21 -25.43 -21.57
N GLU A 116 10.88 -25.43 -21.55
CA GLU A 116 10.09 -25.92 -20.43
C GLU A 116 10.16 -27.43 -20.30
N ILE A 117 10.08 -28.15 -21.43
CA ILE A 117 10.24 -29.60 -21.49
C ILE A 117 11.66 -30.04 -21.02
N LEU A 118 12.69 -29.34 -21.45
CA LEU A 118 14.08 -29.60 -21.03
C LEU A 118 14.26 -29.30 -19.53
N SER A 119 13.63 -28.24 -19.01
CA SER A 119 13.66 -27.89 -17.60
C SER A 119 13.06 -29.00 -16.73
N GLU A 120 11.91 -29.54 -17.12
CA GLU A 120 11.24 -30.59 -16.36
C GLU A 120 11.93 -31.96 -16.46
N THR A 121 12.38 -32.30 -17.64
CA THR A 121 12.89 -33.67 -17.92
C THR A 121 14.34 -33.87 -17.49
N ILE A 122 15.15 -32.84 -17.53
CA ILE A 122 16.59 -32.91 -17.27
C ILE A 122 17.01 -32.07 -16.06
N VAL A 123 16.64 -30.79 -16.02
CA VAL A 123 17.15 -29.86 -15.01
C VAL A 123 16.58 -30.17 -13.61
N LEU A 124 15.28 -30.42 -13.49
CA LEU A 124 14.64 -30.73 -12.21
C LEU A 124 15.18 -32.01 -11.56
N PRO A 125 15.34 -33.17 -12.26
CA PRO A 125 15.96 -34.37 -11.66
C PRO A 125 17.40 -34.13 -11.21
N ILE A 126 18.22 -33.45 -12.02
CA ILE A 126 19.62 -33.15 -11.70
C ILE A 126 19.70 -32.26 -10.45
N THR A 127 18.87 -31.21 -10.37
CA THR A 127 18.86 -30.29 -9.22
C THR A 127 18.46 -30.98 -7.91
N ARG A 128 17.62 -32.02 -7.99
CA ARG A 128 17.23 -32.84 -6.83
C ARG A 128 18.39 -33.74 -6.35
N VAL A 129 19.02 -34.51 -7.27
CA VAL A 129 20.09 -35.43 -6.92
C VAL A 129 21.33 -34.69 -6.40
N THR A 130 21.62 -33.50 -6.91
CA THR A 130 22.75 -32.67 -6.47
C THR A 130 22.48 -31.87 -5.19
N GLY A 131 21.26 -31.92 -4.63
CA GLY A 131 20.87 -31.12 -3.48
C GLY A 131 20.74 -29.62 -3.80
N PHE A 132 20.74 -29.25 -5.07
CA PHE A 132 20.64 -27.86 -5.52
C PHE A 132 19.25 -27.28 -5.21
N TRP A 133 18.19 -28.08 -5.42
CA TRP A 133 16.83 -27.75 -5.07
C TRP A 133 16.66 -27.36 -3.59
N GLN A 134 17.21 -28.17 -2.69
CA GLN A 134 17.14 -27.92 -1.25
C GLN A 134 17.89 -26.66 -0.86
N ARG A 135 18.99 -26.33 -1.54
CA ARG A 135 19.75 -25.10 -1.29
C ARG A 135 19.01 -23.86 -1.79
N ASP A 136 18.35 -23.93 -2.96
CA ASP A 136 17.50 -22.84 -3.47
C ASP A 136 16.30 -22.61 -2.53
N MET A 137 15.60 -23.69 -2.15
CA MET A 137 14.48 -23.62 -1.23
C MET A 137 14.88 -23.01 0.13
N ARG A 138 16.00 -23.46 0.70
CA ARG A 138 16.50 -22.90 1.96
C ARG A 138 16.80 -21.41 1.85
N PHE A 139 17.44 -21.01 0.77
CA PHE A 139 17.72 -19.60 0.51
C PHE A 139 16.43 -18.76 0.40
N GLY A 140 15.40 -19.28 -0.26
CA GLY A 140 14.10 -18.63 -0.36
C GLY A 140 13.38 -18.48 0.99
N ILE A 141 13.43 -19.53 1.82
CA ILE A 141 12.87 -19.50 3.18
C ILE A 141 13.61 -18.46 4.04
N ASP A 142 14.93 -18.42 3.98
CA ASP A 142 15.75 -17.44 4.70
C ASP A 142 15.46 -16.01 4.23
N ALA A 143 15.27 -15.82 2.92
CA ALA A 143 14.90 -14.54 2.34
C ALA A 143 13.53 -14.06 2.81
N LEU A 144 12.51 -14.93 2.79
CA LEU A 144 11.17 -14.61 3.31
C LEU A 144 11.20 -14.31 4.81
N THR A 145 11.94 -15.11 5.59
CA THR A 145 12.08 -14.89 7.04
C THR A 145 12.73 -13.54 7.34
N THR A 146 13.76 -13.17 6.59
CA THR A 146 14.42 -11.86 6.71
C THR A 146 13.43 -10.72 6.37
N ASN A 147 12.66 -10.85 5.30
CA ASN A 147 11.67 -9.84 4.92
C ASN A 147 10.52 -9.72 5.94
N ILE A 148 10.09 -10.83 6.57
CA ILE A 148 9.13 -10.80 7.69
C ILE A 148 9.71 -9.98 8.86
N THR A 149 10.98 -10.17 9.18
CA THR A 149 11.65 -9.42 10.24
C THR A 149 11.68 -7.91 9.91
N PHE A 150 12.04 -7.54 8.69
CA PHE A 150 12.01 -6.15 8.26
C PHE A 150 10.60 -5.56 8.28
N ALA A 151 9.60 -6.31 7.84
CA ALA A 151 8.20 -5.87 7.84
C ALA A 151 7.64 -5.55 9.23
N ARG A 152 8.29 -5.99 10.31
CA ARG A 152 7.95 -5.68 11.71
C ARG A 152 8.73 -4.52 12.31
N LEU A 153 9.71 -3.99 11.59
CA LEU A 153 10.46 -2.84 12.06
C LEU A 153 9.59 -1.57 11.97
N PRO A 154 9.87 -0.56 12.80
CA PRO A 154 9.24 0.75 12.64
C PRO A 154 9.71 1.44 11.35
N ASP A 155 8.89 2.39 10.84
CA ASP A 155 9.28 3.26 9.74
C ASP A 155 10.45 4.18 10.17
N PRO A 156 11.37 4.55 9.29
CA PRO A 156 11.49 4.12 7.89
C PRO A 156 12.27 2.80 7.70
N LYS A 157 12.77 2.18 8.78
CA LYS A 157 13.60 0.95 8.71
C LYS A 157 12.90 -0.20 8.00
N ARG A 158 11.56 -0.27 8.11
CA ARG A 158 10.72 -1.25 7.41
C ARG A 158 10.90 -1.15 5.88
N PHE A 159 11.04 0.04 5.34
CA PHE A 159 11.21 0.26 3.90
C PHE A 159 12.53 -0.34 3.36
N HIS A 160 13.53 -0.54 4.21
CA HIS A 160 14.77 -1.24 3.81
C HIS A 160 14.55 -2.69 3.38
N SER A 161 13.39 -3.28 3.63
CA SER A 161 13.03 -4.60 3.09
C SER A 161 13.06 -4.64 1.55
N ALA A 162 12.68 -3.55 0.88
CA ALA A 162 12.75 -3.45 -0.58
C ALA A 162 14.19 -3.55 -1.07
N THR A 163 15.11 -2.78 -0.50
CA THR A 163 16.55 -2.80 -0.83
C THR A 163 17.17 -4.16 -0.55
N ASN A 164 16.78 -4.80 0.58
CA ASN A 164 17.26 -6.13 0.93
C ASN A 164 16.78 -7.19 -0.10
N ALA A 165 15.51 -7.13 -0.52
CA ALA A 165 14.97 -8.04 -1.54
C ALA A 165 15.74 -7.93 -2.86
N THR A 166 16.09 -6.74 -3.30
CA THR A 166 16.92 -6.49 -4.49
C THR A 166 18.32 -7.13 -4.34
N ALA A 167 18.98 -6.93 -3.21
CA ALA A 167 20.31 -7.52 -2.95
C ALA A 167 20.25 -9.06 -2.94
N LEU A 168 19.19 -9.63 -2.36
CA LEU A 168 18.97 -11.08 -2.36
C LEU A 168 18.69 -11.61 -3.77
N ALA A 169 17.94 -10.87 -4.61
CA ALA A 169 17.71 -11.24 -6.01
C ALA A 169 19.01 -11.34 -6.81
N ILE A 170 19.92 -10.39 -6.64
CA ILE A 170 21.26 -10.43 -7.27
C ILE A 170 22.04 -11.67 -6.79
N ARG A 171 21.98 -11.99 -5.49
CA ARG A 171 22.66 -13.18 -4.94
C ARG A 171 22.05 -14.48 -5.46
N ALA A 172 20.72 -14.57 -5.56
CA ALA A 172 20.03 -15.72 -6.12
C ALA A 172 20.42 -15.95 -7.58
N LYS A 173 20.44 -14.89 -8.40
CA LYS A 173 20.89 -14.96 -9.81
C LYS A 173 22.33 -15.47 -9.95
N ARG A 174 23.24 -14.96 -9.13
CA ARG A 174 24.66 -15.41 -9.13
C ARG A 174 24.83 -16.87 -8.75
N ARG A 175 23.89 -17.44 -7.99
CA ARG A 175 23.90 -18.84 -7.54
C ARG A 175 23.01 -19.74 -8.38
N TYR A 176 22.39 -19.20 -9.43
CA TYR A 176 21.42 -19.90 -10.30
C TYR A 176 20.21 -20.45 -9.53
N TYR A 177 19.83 -19.82 -8.41
CA TYR A 177 18.65 -20.17 -7.64
C TYR A 177 17.39 -19.66 -8.36
N THR A 178 16.78 -20.56 -9.14
CA THR A 178 15.72 -20.19 -10.08
C THR A 178 14.43 -19.85 -9.36
N MET A 179 14.00 -20.70 -8.40
CA MET A 179 12.74 -20.51 -7.68
C MET A 179 12.76 -19.25 -6.84
N THR A 180 13.80 -19.07 -6.06
CA THR A 180 13.98 -17.86 -5.26
C THR A 180 14.14 -16.62 -6.14
N GLY A 181 14.87 -16.74 -7.26
CA GLY A 181 15.07 -15.64 -8.20
C GLY A 181 13.78 -15.13 -8.84
N LEU A 182 12.79 -15.99 -9.05
CA LEU A 182 11.45 -15.61 -9.55
C LEU A 182 10.60 -14.91 -8.47
N MET A 183 10.76 -15.31 -7.20
CA MET A 183 9.96 -14.76 -6.09
C MET A 183 10.46 -13.39 -5.63
N LEU A 184 11.77 -13.17 -5.55
CA LEU A 184 12.36 -11.99 -4.91
C LEU A 184 11.92 -10.64 -5.51
N PRO A 185 11.77 -10.47 -6.84
CA PRO A 185 11.24 -9.21 -7.41
C PRO A 185 9.82 -8.88 -6.94
N ALA A 186 9.01 -9.89 -6.62
CA ALA A 186 7.67 -9.68 -6.06
C ALA A 186 7.74 -9.13 -4.64
N LEU A 187 8.70 -9.59 -3.81
CA LEU A 187 8.91 -9.09 -2.45
C LEU A 187 9.33 -7.63 -2.41
N GLU A 188 10.20 -7.20 -3.34
CA GLU A 188 10.59 -5.80 -3.50
C GLU A 188 9.36 -4.92 -3.78
N LYS A 189 8.57 -5.32 -4.79
CA LYS A 189 7.34 -4.60 -5.15
C LYS A 189 6.33 -4.56 -4.00
N TYR A 190 6.27 -5.61 -3.20
CA TYR A 190 5.39 -5.66 -2.04
C TYR A 190 5.78 -4.64 -0.97
N ALA A 191 7.05 -4.56 -0.63
CA ALA A 191 7.53 -3.58 0.33
C ALA A 191 7.26 -2.13 -0.11
N LEU A 192 7.42 -1.84 -1.41
CA LEU A 192 7.06 -0.55 -2.00
C LEU A 192 5.55 -0.27 -1.91
N ARG A 193 4.72 -1.28 -2.13
CA ARG A 193 3.26 -1.15 -2.04
C ARG A 193 2.80 -0.95 -0.61
N ASP A 194 3.39 -1.67 0.37
CA ASP A 194 3.11 -1.46 1.80
C ASP A 194 3.43 -0.02 2.23
N ALA A 195 4.61 0.48 1.90
CA ALA A 195 5.00 1.85 2.23
C ALA A 195 4.06 2.90 1.59
N ASN A 196 3.71 2.71 0.31
CA ASN A 196 2.80 3.61 -0.39
C ASN A 196 1.38 3.60 0.22
N HIS A 197 0.84 2.42 0.54
CA HIS A 197 -0.44 2.28 1.21
C HIS A 197 -0.45 3.02 2.55
N ARG A 198 0.59 2.86 3.37
CA ARG A 198 0.72 3.54 4.66
C ARG A 198 0.83 5.05 4.51
N ALA A 199 1.55 5.54 3.50
CA ALA A 199 1.59 6.96 3.18
C ALA A 199 0.20 7.50 2.83
N GLN A 200 -0.56 6.81 1.98
CA GLN A 200 -1.93 7.17 1.61
C GLN A 200 -2.88 7.18 2.82
N VAL A 201 -2.84 6.15 3.65
CA VAL A 201 -3.68 6.05 4.86
C VAL A 201 -3.36 7.21 5.81
N ARG A 202 -2.09 7.47 6.06
CA ARG A 202 -1.65 8.51 7.02
C ARG A 202 -1.94 9.91 6.52
N THR A 203 -1.75 10.19 5.23
CA THR A 203 -2.12 11.50 4.65
C THR A 203 -3.62 11.74 4.71
N ALA A 204 -4.43 10.70 4.46
CA ALA A 204 -5.88 10.77 4.59
C ALA A 204 -6.32 10.99 6.05
N LEU A 205 -5.71 10.33 7.04
CA LEU A 205 -5.97 10.54 8.47
C LEU A 205 -5.74 11.99 8.89
N VAL A 206 -4.64 12.58 8.44
CA VAL A 206 -4.34 14.00 8.71
C VAL A 206 -5.35 14.89 7.98
N GLY A 207 -5.69 14.60 6.73
CA GLY A 207 -6.71 15.34 5.97
C GLY A 207 -8.07 15.36 6.68
N ILE A 208 -8.53 14.20 7.18
CA ILE A 208 -9.77 14.12 7.98
C ILE A 208 -9.66 14.97 9.27
N ALA A 209 -8.54 14.92 9.96
CA ALA A 209 -8.30 15.70 11.18
C ALA A 209 -8.33 17.21 10.90
N ILE A 210 -7.78 17.66 9.75
CA ILE A 210 -7.88 19.05 9.30
C ILE A 210 -9.35 19.45 9.06
N GLU A 211 -10.15 18.60 8.41
CA GLU A 211 -11.57 18.89 8.20
C GLU A 211 -12.35 18.98 9.51
N ARG A 212 -12.03 18.15 10.51
CA ARG A 212 -12.59 18.24 11.85
C ARG A 212 -12.18 19.52 12.57
N PHE A 213 -10.90 19.89 12.46
CA PHE A 213 -10.41 21.19 12.96
C PHE A 213 -11.18 22.36 12.34
N ARG A 214 -11.40 22.35 11.02
CA ARG A 214 -12.16 23.38 10.29
C ARG A 214 -13.57 23.55 10.81
N LEU A 215 -14.26 22.44 11.12
CA LEU A 215 -15.60 22.50 11.71
C LEU A 215 -15.63 23.21 13.06
N ALA A 216 -14.60 23.00 13.88
CA ALA A 216 -14.50 23.58 15.21
C ALA A 216 -14.00 25.04 15.21
N HIS A 217 -13.43 25.55 14.11
CA HIS A 217 -12.75 26.85 14.02
C HIS A 217 -13.27 27.72 12.87
N ASP A 218 -14.59 27.81 12.70
CA ASP A 218 -15.25 28.69 11.71
C ASP A 218 -14.66 28.55 10.29
N ARG A 219 -14.41 27.32 9.86
CA ARG A 219 -13.82 26.95 8.57
C ARG A 219 -12.35 27.36 8.36
N ARG A 220 -11.65 27.81 9.38
CA ARG A 220 -10.23 28.15 9.29
C ARG A 220 -9.36 26.90 9.19
N LEU A 221 -8.34 26.96 8.37
CA LEU A 221 -7.30 25.92 8.29
C LEU A 221 -6.30 26.06 9.44
N PRO A 222 -5.75 24.96 9.98
CA PRO A 222 -4.68 25.02 10.98
C PRO A 222 -3.44 25.70 10.41
N ASP A 223 -2.67 26.40 11.22
CA ASP A 223 -1.43 27.03 10.78
C ASP A 223 -0.33 25.99 10.49
N ASP A 224 -0.32 24.93 11.30
CA ASP A 224 0.53 23.76 11.16
C ASP A 224 -0.16 22.52 11.72
N LEU A 225 0.45 21.35 11.53
CA LEU A 225 -0.10 20.07 12.00
C LEU A 225 -0.05 19.91 13.52
N SER A 226 0.76 20.66 14.24
CA SER A 226 0.83 20.61 15.71
C SER A 226 -0.46 21.14 16.33
N SER A 227 -1.15 22.04 15.64
CA SER A 227 -2.46 22.56 16.04
C SER A 227 -3.57 21.50 16.11
N LEU A 228 -3.36 20.34 15.50
CA LEU A 228 -4.29 19.22 15.54
C LEU A 228 -4.16 18.35 16.81
N ILE A 229 -3.09 18.54 17.59
CA ILE A 229 -2.78 17.71 18.75
C ILE A 229 -3.21 18.41 20.04
N PRO A 230 -3.81 17.70 21.01
CA PRO A 230 -4.22 16.29 20.97
C PRO A 230 -5.69 16.09 20.53
N ALA A 231 -6.42 17.17 20.20
CA ALA A 231 -7.87 17.13 20.07
C ALA A 231 -8.37 16.27 18.86
N TRP A 232 -7.63 16.26 17.77
CA TRP A 232 -8.04 15.57 16.52
C TRP A 232 -7.09 14.46 16.12
N LEU A 233 -5.83 14.50 16.60
CA LEU A 233 -4.80 13.47 16.42
C LEU A 233 -4.03 13.30 17.73
N ASP A 234 -3.66 12.06 18.09
CA ASP A 234 -2.77 11.82 19.22
C ASP A 234 -1.35 12.35 18.94
N LYS A 235 -0.91 12.21 17.72
CA LYS A 235 0.37 12.72 17.19
C LYS A 235 0.29 12.89 15.68
N VAL A 236 1.17 13.73 15.12
CA VAL A 236 1.34 13.80 13.65
C VAL A 236 1.93 12.47 13.17
N PRO A 237 1.27 11.77 12.23
CA PRO A 237 1.81 10.53 11.68
C PRO A 237 3.16 10.76 10.99
N MET A 238 4.05 9.75 11.14
CA MET A 238 5.35 9.78 10.50
C MET A 238 5.25 9.29 9.05
N ASP A 239 6.01 9.91 8.17
CA ASP A 239 6.19 9.49 6.80
C ASP A 239 6.90 8.12 6.76
N PRO A 240 6.36 7.12 6.06
CA PRO A 240 6.97 5.79 6.01
C PRO A 240 8.31 5.74 5.25
N TYR A 241 8.62 6.76 4.45
CA TYR A 241 9.83 6.78 3.62
C TYR A 241 11.04 7.39 4.31
N ASP A 242 10.89 8.50 5.04
CA ASP A 242 12.01 9.15 5.73
C ASP A 242 11.91 9.14 7.27
N GLY A 243 10.74 8.79 7.81
CA GLY A 243 10.52 8.75 9.25
C GLY A 243 10.39 10.13 9.91
N LEU A 244 10.23 11.20 9.14
CA LEU A 244 9.88 12.53 9.63
C LEU A 244 8.35 12.69 9.71
N PRO A 245 7.83 13.70 10.42
CA PRO A 245 6.39 13.99 10.37
C PRO A 245 5.92 14.26 8.94
N LEU A 246 4.69 13.84 8.60
CA LEU A 246 4.06 14.20 7.33
C LEU A 246 4.06 15.73 7.15
N ARG A 247 4.07 16.15 5.89
CA ARG A 247 4.12 17.56 5.50
C ARG A 247 2.74 18.08 5.19
N TYR A 248 2.59 19.39 5.42
CA TYR A 248 1.35 20.12 5.19
C TYR A 248 1.64 21.46 4.55
N LYS A 249 0.80 21.85 3.59
CA LYS A 249 0.88 23.15 2.93
C LYS A 249 -0.52 23.65 2.62
N ARG A 250 -0.77 24.91 2.91
CA ARG A 250 -1.98 25.60 2.40
C ARG A 250 -1.77 25.94 0.93
N THR A 251 -2.72 25.60 0.08
CA THR A 251 -2.69 25.94 -1.35
C THR A 251 -3.52 27.18 -1.66
N SER A 252 -4.55 27.43 -0.84
CA SER A 252 -5.41 28.62 -0.93
C SER A 252 -6.03 28.92 0.45
N SER A 253 -6.93 29.90 0.52
CA SER A 253 -7.70 30.18 1.74
C SER A 253 -8.54 28.98 2.21
N ASP A 254 -8.95 28.11 1.29
CA ASP A 254 -9.86 27.00 1.49
C ASP A 254 -9.26 25.64 1.06
N GLY A 255 -8.01 25.64 0.58
CA GLY A 255 -7.32 24.50 0.03
C GLY A 255 -6.04 24.16 0.80
N TYR A 256 -5.73 22.84 0.83
CA TYR A 256 -4.51 22.33 1.42
C TYR A 256 -4.07 21.02 0.79
N VAL A 257 -2.79 20.71 0.97
CA VAL A 257 -2.20 19.41 0.68
C VAL A 257 -1.50 18.85 1.91
N VAL A 258 -1.74 17.59 2.20
CA VAL A 258 -0.94 16.78 3.13
C VAL A 258 -0.19 15.75 2.31
N TYR A 259 1.12 15.59 2.55
CA TYR A 259 1.92 14.71 1.70
C TYR A 259 3.06 14.00 2.41
N SER A 260 3.48 12.91 1.80
CA SER A 260 4.68 12.12 2.05
C SER A 260 5.61 12.27 0.86
N ILE A 261 6.92 12.27 1.08
CA ILE A 261 7.94 12.43 0.00
C ILE A 261 7.96 11.28 -1.01
N GLY A 262 7.18 10.22 -0.77
CA GLY A 262 7.10 9.12 -1.73
C GLY A 262 8.36 8.26 -1.86
N PRO A 263 8.32 7.32 -2.80
CA PRO A 263 9.34 6.26 -2.91
C PRO A 263 10.69 6.70 -3.48
N ASP A 264 10.81 7.87 -4.10
CA ASP A 264 12.08 8.41 -4.58
C ASP A 264 12.85 9.20 -3.49
N ALA A 265 12.21 9.38 -2.32
CA ALA A 265 12.76 10.08 -1.16
C ALA A 265 13.13 11.54 -1.47
N LYS A 266 12.41 12.18 -2.40
CA LYS A 266 12.56 13.61 -2.71
C LYS A 266 11.31 14.35 -2.30
N ASP A 267 11.48 15.52 -1.74
CA ASP A 267 10.37 16.42 -1.42
C ASP A 267 10.06 17.30 -2.64
N ASP A 268 9.03 16.93 -3.40
CA ASP A 268 8.55 17.69 -4.55
C ASP A 268 7.53 18.78 -4.14
N GLY A 269 7.34 19.01 -2.84
CA GLY A 269 6.49 20.06 -2.29
C GLY A 269 5.00 19.78 -2.35
N GLY A 270 4.60 18.51 -2.40
CA GLY A 270 3.21 18.07 -2.45
C GLY A 270 2.54 18.33 -3.80
N ILE A 271 3.30 18.29 -4.88
CA ILE A 271 2.78 18.45 -6.24
C ILE A 271 2.14 17.14 -6.70
N GLU A 272 0.87 17.20 -7.14
CA GLU A 272 0.20 16.06 -7.76
C GLU A 272 0.81 15.76 -9.14
N PRO A 273 0.99 14.47 -9.50
CA PRO A 273 1.41 14.13 -10.84
C PRO A 273 0.40 14.68 -11.87
N PRO A 274 0.87 15.20 -13.00
CA PRO A 274 -0.01 15.71 -14.04
C PRO A 274 -0.96 14.62 -14.55
N ASN A 275 -2.22 14.99 -14.81
CA ASN A 275 -3.20 14.09 -15.42
C ASN A 275 -2.66 13.58 -16.77
N GLY A 276 -2.54 12.28 -16.94
CA GLY A 276 -2.02 11.68 -18.18
C GLY A 276 -1.38 10.32 -17.96
N PRO A 277 -0.72 9.75 -18.98
CA PRO A 277 0.03 8.51 -18.82
C PRO A 277 1.06 8.69 -17.72
N LYS A 278 1.05 7.76 -16.73
CA LYS A 278 1.87 7.82 -15.51
C LYS A 278 3.30 8.24 -15.86
N PRO A 279 3.76 9.38 -15.35
CA PRO A 279 5.13 9.80 -15.57
C PRO A 279 6.08 8.74 -15.00
N LYS A 280 7.26 8.58 -15.62
CA LYS A 280 8.30 7.65 -15.15
C LYS A 280 8.90 8.06 -13.80
N THR A 281 8.67 9.28 -13.37
CA THR A 281 9.09 9.84 -12.09
C THR A 281 8.13 9.40 -10.99
N LEU A 282 8.68 9.01 -9.88
CA LEU A 282 7.95 8.74 -8.64
C LEU A 282 7.67 10.10 -7.97
N TRP A 283 6.44 10.33 -7.55
CA TRP A 283 5.98 11.59 -6.99
C TRP A 283 5.63 11.45 -5.51
N ASP A 284 5.49 12.58 -4.84
CA ASP A 284 4.93 12.66 -3.50
C ASP A 284 3.58 11.92 -3.42
N VAL A 285 3.30 11.32 -2.27
CA VAL A 285 1.99 10.73 -1.99
C VAL A 285 1.13 11.80 -1.32
N THR A 286 0.15 12.32 -2.04
CA THR A 286 -0.63 13.48 -1.65
C THR A 286 -2.06 13.13 -1.22
N PHE A 287 -2.61 13.96 -0.34
CA PHE A 287 -4.05 14.06 -0.06
C PHE A 287 -4.42 15.54 -0.16
N VAL A 288 -5.20 15.88 -1.19
CA VAL A 288 -5.48 17.27 -1.57
C VAL A 288 -6.96 17.59 -1.35
N VAL A 289 -7.22 18.68 -0.65
CA VAL A 289 -8.55 19.26 -0.56
C VAL A 289 -8.50 20.68 -1.08
N GLU A 290 -9.19 20.93 -2.20
CA GLU A 290 -9.37 22.23 -2.84
C GLU A 290 -10.84 22.41 -3.19
N ARG A 291 -11.53 23.24 -2.46
CA ARG A 291 -12.97 23.48 -2.65
C ARG A 291 -13.23 24.64 -3.63
N SER A 292 -12.45 24.75 -4.71
CA SER A 292 -12.73 25.74 -5.74
C SER A 292 -13.91 25.29 -6.60
N ALA A 293 -14.84 26.22 -6.87
CA ALA A 293 -16.01 25.98 -7.72
C ALA A 293 -15.64 25.47 -9.14
N GLN A 294 -14.43 25.70 -9.58
CA GLN A 294 -13.93 25.31 -10.88
C GLN A 294 -13.61 23.82 -11.02
N LYS A 295 -13.04 23.18 -9.97
CA LYS A 295 -12.78 21.72 -9.95
C LYS A 295 -14.08 20.89 -9.85
N LEU A 296 -15.17 21.45 -9.34
CA LEU A 296 -16.48 20.80 -9.30
C LEU A 296 -17.12 20.68 -10.69
N LEU A 297 -16.76 21.57 -11.63
CA LEU A 297 -17.25 21.55 -13.00
C LEU A 297 -16.46 20.58 -13.88
N GLU A 298 -15.13 20.48 -13.70
CA GLU A 298 -14.27 19.55 -14.43
C GLU A 298 -14.46 18.06 -14.04
N ALA A 299 -15.05 17.80 -12.87
CA ALA A 299 -15.37 16.43 -12.43
C ALA A 299 -16.72 15.92 -12.99
N ASN A 300 -17.49 16.77 -13.67
CA ASN A 300 -18.78 16.44 -14.27
C ASN A 300 -18.75 16.29 -15.81
N ASP A 301 -17.61 16.54 -16.45
CA ASP A 301 -17.32 16.25 -17.85
C ASP A 301 -16.47 14.98 -17.99
#